data_e26710aca8872558fbd1277a884a5659
#
_entry.id   e26710aca8872558fbd1277a884a5659
#
_cell.length_a   1.000
_cell.length_b   1.000
_cell.length_c   1.000
_cell.angle_alpha   90.00
_cell.angle_beta   90.00
_cell.angle_gamma   90.00
#
_symmetry.space_group_name_H-M   'P 1'
#
loop_
_entity.id
_entity.type
_entity.pdbx_description
1 polymer ?
#
loop_
_entity_poly.entity_id
_entity_poly.type
_entity_poly.pdbx_seq_one_letter_code
_entity_poly.pdbx_strand_id
1 'polypeptide(L)'
;MSYFDKLPKGVKIRSFFVSSAGFFLDGYDLSVISFAIYFIEHEMGLSSVETGLVTASSLIGMIFGAILFGWLSDKVGRSRIMGIDLIFFAVFGITSALSQNFIQLFISRLLLGVGIGGDYPVSSTLIAEFSPSISRWRYLTGSVSMYWVGTLVSALITLLTLPLGAYYWRWVFLFGALISIPIILIRIRLIESPRWLVSKGVLKDSNLPKQEDENKGIKGYLDLFKGNVLLVTLFVSLVWFLFDVASYGIGLYYPLILREFAFPSNYEVLYGTMVIGIGAIIGYIIAEFLIDSLGRRVVLLFGLGAMSLLLILGGIVKIFGFILVPYFMTFVALEQWAGAVTLFYPTELFPTSVRSSGQGFATSISRIGAVLGVFYFPIMVKDLGFSTSLIVFGITCVIAFIFSILMAKETKRKTLEETSVGLKRS
;
A
#
# COMPACT_ATOMS: atom_id res chain seq x y z
N MET A 1 5.13 -26.87 -18.67
CA MET A 1 5.35 -25.45 -18.99
C MET A 1 3.98 -24.77 -19.06
N SER A 2 3.74 -23.80 -18.20
CA SER A 2 2.50 -23.01 -18.19
C SER A 2 2.38 -22.22 -19.50
N TYR A 3 1.15 -21.93 -19.95
CA TYR A 3 0.87 -21.03 -21.09
C TYR A 3 1.68 -19.72 -20.98
N PHE A 4 1.89 -19.23 -19.75
CA PHE A 4 2.64 -18.01 -19.45
C PHE A 4 4.15 -18.10 -19.73
N ASP A 5 4.72 -19.30 -19.65
CA ASP A 5 6.14 -19.50 -19.98
C ASP A 5 6.37 -19.33 -21.49
N LYS A 6 5.31 -19.52 -22.30
CA LYS A 6 5.32 -19.41 -23.76
C LYS A 6 5.08 -17.98 -24.29
N LEU A 7 4.59 -17.05 -23.45
CA LEU A 7 4.38 -15.66 -23.87
C LEU A 7 5.69 -14.98 -24.27
N PRO A 8 5.68 -14.18 -25.36
CA PRO A 8 6.84 -13.40 -25.76
C PRO A 8 7.37 -12.51 -24.62
N LYS A 9 8.70 -12.41 -24.49
CA LYS A 9 9.34 -11.56 -23.46
C LYS A 9 8.81 -10.13 -23.46
N GLY A 10 8.57 -9.56 -24.66
CA GLY A 10 8.03 -8.21 -24.79
C GLY A 10 6.65 -8.01 -24.16
N VAL A 11 5.77 -9.02 -24.24
CA VAL A 11 4.44 -8.97 -23.60
C VAL A 11 4.57 -8.98 -22.07
N LYS A 12 5.45 -9.85 -21.53
CA LYS A 12 5.69 -9.95 -20.09
C LYS A 12 6.26 -8.64 -19.53
N ILE A 13 7.27 -8.07 -20.19
CA ILE A 13 7.91 -6.83 -19.80
C ILE A 13 6.91 -5.67 -19.87
N ARG A 14 6.14 -5.57 -20.96
CA ARG A 14 5.13 -4.53 -21.11
C ARG A 14 4.06 -4.62 -20.01
N SER A 15 3.53 -5.81 -19.75
CA SER A 15 2.51 -6.02 -18.70
C SER A 15 3.07 -5.65 -17.32
N PHE A 16 4.34 -5.99 -17.04
CA PHE A 16 5.00 -5.61 -15.81
C PHE A 16 5.08 -4.07 -15.65
N PHE A 17 5.64 -3.37 -16.64
CA PHE A 17 5.78 -1.90 -16.53
C PHE A 17 4.44 -1.17 -16.46
N VAL A 18 3.46 -1.61 -17.23
CA VAL A 18 2.13 -0.97 -17.25
C VAL A 18 1.38 -1.17 -15.94
N SER A 19 1.49 -2.36 -15.34
CA SER A 19 0.89 -2.62 -14.03
C SER A 19 1.67 -1.95 -12.90
N SER A 20 3.01 -1.92 -12.98
CA SER A 20 3.87 -1.24 -12.00
C SER A 20 3.67 0.28 -12.00
N ALA A 21 3.25 0.87 -13.14
CA ALA A 21 2.93 2.28 -13.22
C ALA A 21 1.76 2.69 -12.34
N GLY A 22 0.83 1.77 -12.01
CA GLY A 22 -0.20 2.01 -11.02
C GLY A 22 0.40 2.21 -9.62
N PHE A 23 1.22 1.29 -9.16
CA PHE A 23 1.90 1.44 -7.86
C PHE A 23 2.75 2.70 -7.77
N PHE A 24 3.36 3.12 -8.89
CA PHE A 24 4.05 4.40 -8.97
C PHE A 24 3.10 5.58 -8.72
N LEU A 25 1.92 5.61 -9.38
CA LEU A 25 0.92 6.66 -9.16
C LEU A 25 0.36 6.62 -7.74
N ASP A 26 0.10 5.44 -7.20
CA ASP A 26 -0.35 5.27 -5.81
C ASP A 26 0.65 5.90 -4.84
N GLY A 27 1.95 5.59 -5.02
CA GLY A 27 3.03 6.17 -4.21
C GLY A 27 3.14 7.68 -4.35
N TYR A 28 2.99 8.21 -5.58
CA TYR A 28 2.96 9.63 -5.83
C TYR A 28 1.78 10.29 -5.11
N ASP A 29 0.56 9.86 -5.37
CA ASP A 29 -0.66 10.52 -4.91
C ASP A 29 -0.91 10.38 -3.41
N LEU A 30 -0.52 9.27 -2.79
CA LEU A 30 -0.58 9.12 -1.34
C LEU A 30 0.49 9.94 -0.62
N SER A 31 1.66 10.14 -1.24
CA SER A 31 2.74 10.92 -0.61
C SER A 31 2.60 12.41 -0.81
N VAL A 32 1.96 12.86 -1.89
CA VAL A 32 1.77 14.29 -2.18
C VAL A 32 1.12 15.04 -1.04
N ILE A 33 0.10 14.44 -0.38
CA ILE A 33 -0.58 15.09 0.73
C ILE A 33 0.37 15.36 1.91
N SER A 34 1.35 14.48 2.14
CA SER A 34 2.34 14.62 3.21
C SER A 34 3.20 15.88 3.04
N PHE A 35 3.54 16.22 1.78
CA PHE A 35 4.31 17.42 1.49
C PHE A 35 3.44 18.69 1.43
N ALA A 36 2.17 18.55 1.11
CA ALA A 36 1.24 19.64 0.91
C ALA A 36 0.54 20.09 2.21
N ILE A 37 0.30 19.14 3.14
CA ILE A 37 -0.62 19.33 4.27
C ILE A 37 -0.26 20.51 5.17
N TYR A 38 1.02 20.77 5.40
CA TYR A 38 1.47 21.91 6.20
C TYR A 38 0.97 23.24 5.64
N PHE A 39 1.08 23.45 4.32
CA PHE A 39 0.65 24.69 3.67
C PHE A 39 -0.87 24.75 3.51
N ILE A 40 -1.51 23.63 3.24
CA ILE A 40 -2.97 23.50 3.17
C ILE A 40 -3.61 23.86 4.51
N GLU A 41 -3.03 23.34 5.62
CA GLU A 41 -3.48 23.63 6.99
C GLU A 41 -3.47 25.14 7.25
N HIS A 42 -2.38 25.83 6.88
CA HIS A 42 -2.27 27.27 7.08
C HIS A 42 -3.14 28.08 6.11
N GLU A 43 -3.21 27.69 4.83
CA GLU A 43 -3.99 28.41 3.82
C GLU A 43 -5.50 28.30 4.07
N MET A 44 -5.98 27.11 4.45
CA MET A 44 -7.41 26.84 4.67
C MET A 44 -7.83 26.98 6.13
N GLY A 45 -6.89 27.21 7.06
CA GLY A 45 -7.18 27.33 8.50
C GLY A 45 -7.72 26.04 9.11
N LEU A 46 -7.15 24.87 8.73
CA LEU A 46 -7.66 23.58 9.16
C LEU A 46 -7.39 23.31 10.65
N SER A 47 -8.37 22.77 11.34
CA SER A 47 -8.17 22.20 12.68
C SER A 47 -7.41 20.87 12.58
N SER A 48 -6.84 20.40 13.70
CA SER A 48 -6.12 19.10 13.74
C SER A 48 -7.01 17.92 13.29
N VAL A 49 -8.34 18.00 13.56
CA VAL A 49 -9.30 17.00 13.09
C VAL A 49 -9.47 17.06 11.57
N GLU A 50 -9.60 18.26 11.00
CA GLU A 50 -9.72 18.44 9.54
C GLU A 50 -8.43 18.06 8.82
N THR A 51 -7.26 18.40 9.38
CA THR A 51 -5.95 17.97 8.89
C THR A 51 -5.86 16.43 8.84
N GLY A 52 -6.26 15.75 9.91
CA GLY A 52 -6.31 14.30 9.97
C GLY A 52 -7.28 13.70 8.94
N LEU A 53 -8.48 14.28 8.79
CA LEU A 53 -9.48 13.85 7.82
C LEU A 53 -9.01 14.02 6.37
N VAL A 54 -8.44 15.17 6.01
CA VAL A 54 -7.91 15.41 4.65
C VAL A 54 -6.78 14.45 4.33
N THR A 55 -5.85 14.24 5.28
CA THR A 55 -4.73 13.33 5.07
C THR A 55 -5.18 11.87 4.93
N ALA A 56 -6.20 11.46 5.69
CA ALA A 56 -6.77 10.12 5.64
C ALA A 56 -7.77 9.90 4.50
N SER A 57 -8.25 10.96 3.84
CA SER A 57 -9.38 10.88 2.89
C SER A 57 -9.15 9.88 1.75
N SER A 58 -7.96 9.87 1.16
CA SER A 58 -7.63 8.91 0.09
C SER A 58 -7.61 7.47 0.62
N LEU A 59 -7.13 7.23 1.85
CA LEU A 59 -7.15 5.90 2.47
C LEU A 59 -8.58 5.42 2.74
N ILE A 60 -9.47 6.34 3.15
CA ILE A 60 -10.91 6.04 3.29
C ILE A 60 -11.49 5.65 1.94
N GLY A 61 -11.18 6.39 0.88
CA GLY A 61 -11.60 6.08 -0.48
C GLY A 61 -11.12 4.71 -0.95
N MET A 62 -9.88 4.34 -0.62
CA MET A 62 -9.29 3.05 -0.98
C MET A 62 -10.09 1.86 -0.45
N ILE A 63 -10.70 1.95 0.73
CA ILE A 63 -11.53 0.88 1.31
C ILE A 63 -12.69 0.56 0.36
N PHE A 64 -13.38 1.59 -0.11
CA PHE A 64 -14.52 1.44 -1.03
C PHE A 64 -14.06 1.03 -2.43
N GLY A 65 -12.97 1.61 -2.92
CA GLY A 65 -12.41 1.33 -4.24
C GLY A 65 -11.97 -0.13 -4.38
N ALA A 66 -11.28 -0.68 -3.38
CA ALA A 66 -10.80 -2.06 -3.39
C ALA A 66 -11.96 -3.07 -3.49
N ILE A 67 -13.05 -2.84 -2.76
CA ILE A 67 -14.25 -3.68 -2.82
C ILE A 67 -14.95 -3.55 -4.17
N LEU A 68 -15.19 -2.31 -4.61
CA LEU A 68 -15.92 -2.01 -5.83
C LEU A 68 -15.21 -2.52 -7.08
N PHE A 69 -13.97 -2.11 -7.28
CA PHE A 69 -13.22 -2.45 -8.49
C PHE A 69 -12.69 -3.87 -8.47
N GLY A 70 -12.40 -4.43 -7.29
CA GLY A 70 -12.08 -5.85 -7.14
C GLY A 70 -13.21 -6.72 -7.69
N TRP A 71 -14.45 -6.47 -7.25
CA TRP A 71 -15.64 -7.18 -7.75
C TRP A 71 -15.92 -6.89 -9.23
N LEU A 72 -15.79 -5.64 -9.65
CA LEU A 72 -16.07 -5.24 -11.02
C LEU A 72 -15.06 -5.84 -12.00
N SER A 73 -13.79 -5.97 -11.62
CA SER A 73 -12.73 -6.56 -12.44
C SER A 73 -12.97 -8.04 -12.75
N ASP A 74 -13.57 -8.80 -11.84
CA ASP A 74 -13.94 -10.18 -12.06
C ASP A 74 -15.10 -10.33 -13.07
N LYS A 75 -15.98 -9.32 -13.16
CA LYS A 75 -17.11 -9.30 -14.10
C LYS A 75 -16.74 -8.79 -15.48
N VAL A 76 -16.07 -7.63 -15.55
CA VAL A 76 -15.87 -6.85 -16.77
C VAL A 76 -14.52 -7.13 -17.44
N GLY A 77 -13.54 -7.61 -16.66
CA GLY A 77 -12.16 -7.85 -17.08
C GLY A 77 -11.16 -6.95 -16.35
N ARG A 78 -9.97 -7.52 -16.12
CA ARG A 78 -8.92 -6.84 -15.34
C ARG A 78 -8.33 -5.65 -16.10
N SER A 79 -8.01 -5.83 -17.38
CA SER A 79 -7.39 -4.76 -18.18
C SER A 79 -8.31 -3.56 -18.41
N ARG A 80 -9.63 -3.80 -18.51
CA ARG A 80 -10.61 -2.71 -18.65
C ARG A 80 -10.72 -1.87 -17.39
N ILE A 81 -10.78 -2.54 -16.23
CA ILE A 81 -10.89 -1.86 -14.93
C ILE A 81 -9.63 -1.06 -14.64
N MET A 82 -8.43 -1.58 -14.95
CA MET A 82 -7.16 -0.83 -14.86
C MET A 82 -7.11 0.45 -15.68
N GLY A 83 -7.98 0.64 -16.65
CA GLY A 83 -8.09 1.90 -17.39
C GLY A 83 -9.09 2.86 -16.75
N ILE A 84 -10.17 2.31 -16.18
CA ILE A 84 -11.25 3.09 -15.57
C ILE A 84 -10.82 3.70 -14.23
N ASP A 85 -10.09 2.95 -13.40
CA ASP A 85 -9.59 3.42 -12.11
C ASP A 85 -8.67 4.64 -12.26
N LEU A 86 -7.80 4.67 -13.28
CA LEU A 86 -6.92 5.82 -13.53
C LEU A 86 -7.65 7.09 -13.95
N ILE A 87 -8.89 7.01 -14.44
CA ILE A 87 -9.72 8.20 -14.70
C ILE A 87 -9.96 8.96 -13.39
N PHE A 88 -10.11 8.24 -12.28
CA PHE A 88 -10.23 8.83 -10.95
C PHE A 88 -8.97 9.63 -10.58
N PHE A 89 -7.78 9.13 -10.91
CA PHE A 89 -6.52 9.86 -10.66
C PHE A 89 -6.46 11.16 -11.46
N ALA A 90 -6.80 11.12 -12.75
CA ALA A 90 -6.77 12.30 -13.60
C ALA A 90 -7.80 13.34 -13.14
N VAL A 91 -9.07 12.94 -13.00
CA VAL A 91 -10.17 13.86 -12.67
C VAL A 91 -10.02 14.41 -11.26
N PHE A 92 -9.82 13.53 -10.27
CA PHE A 92 -9.80 13.98 -8.87
C PHE A 92 -8.45 14.51 -8.43
N GLY A 93 -7.37 14.23 -9.13
CA GLY A 93 -6.11 14.96 -9.00
C GLY A 93 -6.26 16.43 -9.42
N ILE A 94 -6.91 16.70 -10.57
CA ILE A 94 -7.23 18.08 -11.01
C ILE A 94 -8.15 18.78 -10.02
N THR A 95 -9.25 18.14 -9.59
CA THR A 95 -10.18 18.77 -8.64
C THR A 95 -9.55 19.00 -7.28
N SER A 96 -8.62 18.14 -6.83
CA SER A 96 -7.81 18.38 -5.63
C SER A 96 -6.95 19.64 -5.76
N ALA A 97 -6.30 19.82 -6.91
CA ALA A 97 -5.49 21.01 -7.19
C ALA A 97 -6.31 22.30 -7.21
N LEU A 98 -7.57 22.23 -7.63
CA LEU A 98 -8.48 23.38 -7.73
C LEU A 98 -9.31 23.63 -6.46
N SER A 99 -9.18 22.79 -5.44
CA SER A 99 -9.93 22.90 -4.19
C SER A 99 -9.63 24.21 -3.44
N GLN A 100 -10.69 24.86 -2.94
CA GLN A 100 -10.59 26.15 -2.24
C GLN A 100 -10.97 26.05 -0.75
N ASN A 101 -11.49 24.91 -0.31
CA ASN A 101 -11.90 24.68 1.07
C ASN A 101 -11.76 23.21 1.44
N PHE A 102 -11.87 22.94 2.76
CA PHE A 102 -11.79 21.60 3.34
C PHE A 102 -12.68 20.57 2.63
N ILE A 103 -13.97 20.88 2.43
CA ILE A 103 -14.95 19.92 1.88
C ILE A 103 -14.59 19.51 0.46
N GLN A 104 -14.23 20.48 -0.40
CA GLN A 104 -13.84 20.18 -1.77
C GLN A 104 -12.59 19.32 -1.82
N LEU A 105 -11.57 19.63 -1.01
CA LEU A 105 -10.34 18.86 -0.96
C LEU A 105 -10.59 17.46 -0.41
N PHE A 106 -11.35 17.35 0.68
CA PHE A 106 -11.70 16.06 1.30
C PHE A 106 -12.42 15.14 0.29
N ILE A 107 -13.47 15.64 -0.38
CA ILE A 107 -14.24 14.84 -1.36
C ILE A 107 -13.37 14.46 -2.55
N SER A 108 -12.59 15.40 -3.10
CA SER A 108 -11.71 15.13 -4.23
C SER A 108 -10.68 14.06 -3.90
N ARG A 109 -10.03 14.15 -2.74
CA ARG A 109 -9.05 13.18 -2.26
C ARG A 109 -9.68 11.81 -1.94
N LEU A 110 -10.90 11.80 -1.39
CA LEU A 110 -11.66 10.58 -1.13
C LEU A 110 -11.96 9.84 -2.44
N LEU A 111 -12.46 10.56 -3.46
CA LEU A 111 -12.78 9.98 -4.76
C LEU A 111 -11.52 9.54 -5.53
N LEU A 112 -10.42 10.29 -5.42
CA LEU A 112 -9.12 9.85 -5.93
C LEU A 112 -8.70 8.54 -5.25
N GLY A 113 -8.90 8.43 -3.95
CA GLY A 113 -8.63 7.22 -3.17
C GLY A 113 -9.45 6.02 -3.63
N VAL A 114 -10.68 6.21 -4.11
CA VAL A 114 -11.48 5.12 -4.72
C VAL A 114 -10.76 4.55 -5.95
N GLY A 115 -10.13 5.40 -6.79
CA GLY A 115 -9.28 4.96 -7.91
C GLY A 115 -8.07 4.16 -7.43
N ILE A 116 -7.31 4.70 -6.46
CA ILE A 116 -6.12 4.03 -5.86
C ILE A 116 -6.49 2.65 -5.31
N GLY A 117 -7.59 2.57 -4.54
CA GLY A 117 -8.06 1.31 -3.98
C GLY A 117 -8.42 0.26 -5.02
N GLY A 118 -8.91 0.71 -6.19
CA GLY A 118 -9.20 -0.15 -7.32
C GLY A 118 -7.96 -0.70 -8.04
N ASP A 119 -6.96 0.16 -8.23
CA ASP A 119 -5.75 -0.22 -8.96
C ASP A 119 -4.94 -1.32 -8.23
N TYR A 120 -4.84 -1.22 -6.91
CA TYR A 120 -3.99 -2.09 -6.11
C TYR A 120 -4.28 -3.61 -6.29
N PRO A 121 -5.50 -4.11 -6.09
CA PRO A 121 -5.81 -5.53 -6.28
C PRO A 121 -5.79 -5.94 -7.75
N VAL A 122 -6.18 -5.07 -8.69
CA VAL A 122 -6.28 -5.40 -10.11
C VAL A 122 -4.88 -5.48 -10.73
N SER A 123 -3.99 -4.52 -10.45
CA SER A 123 -2.60 -4.50 -10.92
C SER A 123 -1.81 -5.69 -10.35
N SER A 124 -1.92 -5.97 -9.05
CA SER A 124 -1.23 -7.12 -8.43
C SER A 124 -1.69 -8.46 -9.02
N THR A 125 -3.00 -8.63 -9.24
CA THR A 125 -3.55 -9.83 -9.85
C THR A 125 -3.04 -10.00 -11.28
N LEU A 126 -3.05 -8.93 -12.07
CA LEU A 126 -2.59 -8.99 -13.45
C LEU A 126 -1.11 -9.34 -13.53
N ILE A 127 -0.25 -8.74 -12.70
CA ILE A 127 1.17 -9.07 -12.62
C ILE A 127 1.35 -10.55 -12.25
N ALA A 128 0.62 -11.03 -11.24
CA ALA A 128 0.69 -12.43 -10.83
C ALA A 128 0.28 -13.39 -11.96
N GLU A 129 -0.70 -13.01 -12.77
CA GLU A 129 -1.20 -13.80 -13.90
C GLU A 129 -0.27 -13.80 -15.11
N PHE A 130 0.50 -12.74 -15.35
CA PHE A 130 1.48 -12.63 -16.42
C PHE A 130 2.91 -13.03 -16.02
N SER A 131 3.16 -13.33 -14.74
CA SER A 131 4.50 -13.67 -14.25
C SER A 131 4.76 -15.18 -14.24
N PRO A 132 5.98 -15.63 -14.58
CA PRO A 132 6.36 -17.03 -14.46
C PRO A 132 6.26 -17.51 -13.02
N SER A 133 5.82 -18.76 -12.79
CA SER A 133 5.62 -19.30 -11.44
C SER A 133 6.88 -19.27 -10.56
N ILE A 134 8.05 -19.50 -11.17
CA ILE A 134 9.35 -19.54 -10.46
C ILE A 134 9.83 -18.15 -9.98
N SER A 135 9.47 -17.08 -10.71
CA SER A 135 9.94 -15.71 -10.43
C SER A 135 8.82 -14.74 -10.10
N ARG A 136 7.60 -15.24 -9.87
CA ARG A 136 6.39 -14.41 -9.66
C ARG A 136 6.57 -13.38 -8.56
N TRP A 137 7.17 -13.79 -7.45
CA TRP A 137 7.41 -12.91 -6.33
C TRP A 137 8.33 -11.73 -6.68
N ARG A 138 9.36 -11.92 -7.51
CA ARG A 138 10.25 -10.84 -8.00
C ARG A 138 9.48 -9.78 -8.79
N TYR A 139 8.56 -10.24 -9.65
CA TYR A 139 7.72 -9.30 -10.42
C TYR A 139 6.74 -8.57 -9.51
N LEU A 140 6.15 -9.23 -8.52
CA LEU A 140 5.24 -8.61 -7.57
C LEU A 140 5.97 -7.61 -6.67
N THR A 141 7.08 -8.00 -6.04
CA THR A 141 7.85 -7.10 -5.17
C THR A 141 8.46 -5.95 -5.94
N GLY A 142 9.05 -6.22 -7.11
CA GLY A 142 9.59 -5.16 -7.97
C GLY A 142 8.52 -4.16 -8.43
N SER A 143 7.28 -4.59 -8.68
CA SER A 143 6.21 -3.65 -9.02
C SER A 143 5.76 -2.82 -7.83
N VAL A 144 5.63 -3.40 -6.64
CA VAL A 144 5.28 -2.64 -5.43
C VAL A 144 6.38 -1.66 -5.02
N SER A 145 7.65 -1.97 -5.28
CA SER A 145 8.75 -1.02 -5.02
C SER A 145 8.62 0.30 -5.81
N MET A 146 7.87 0.29 -6.93
CA MET A 146 7.57 1.51 -7.70
C MET A 146 6.72 2.52 -6.92
N TYR A 147 6.02 2.09 -5.86
CA TYR A 147 5.39 2.99 -4.90
C TYR A 147 6.40 4.00 -4.33
N TRP A 148 7.56 3.53 -3.87
CA TRP A 148 8.60 4.40 -3.32
C TRP A 148 9.28 5.28 -4.36
N VAL A 149 9.37 4.81 -5.62
CA VAL A 149 9.80 5.66 -6.73
C VAL A 149 8.79 6.80 -6.95
N GLY A 150 7.50 6.51 -6.90
CA GLY A 150 6.44 7.52 -6.96
C GLY A 150 6.54 8.53 -5.81
N THR A 151 6.79 8.06 -4.59
CA THR A 151 7.03 8.92 -3.41
C THR A 151 8.23 9.85 -3.62
N LEU A 152 9.35 9.35 -4.13
CA LEU A 152 10.53 10.17 -4.42
C LEU A 152 10.26 11.20 -5.52
N VAL A 153 9.53 10.80 -6.57
CA VAL A 153 9.15 11.73 -7.65
C VAL A 153 8.21 12.81 -7.12
N SER A 154 7.26 12.49 -6.22
CA SER A 154 6.41 13.50 -5.59
C SER A 154 7.20 14.50 -4.76
N ALA A 155 8.22 14.04 -4.03
CA ALA A 155 9.14 14.91 -3.30
C ALA A 155 9.97 15.80 -4.24
N LEU A 156 10.45 15.25 -5.36
CA LEU A 156 11.19 16.01 -6.38
C LEU A 156 10.32 17.08 -7.04
N ILE A 157 9.09 16.75 -7.43
CA ILE A 157 8.15 17.72 -8.00
C ILE A 157 7.81 18.81 -6.97
N THR A 158 7.64 18.43 -5.71
CA THR A 158 7.44 19.39 -4.63
C THR A 158 8.64 20.35 -4.52
N LEU A 159 9.86 19.84 -4.56
CA LEU A 159 11.09 20.65 -4.53
C LEU A 159 11.16 21.64 -5.70
N LEU A 160 10.81 21.19 -6.92
CA LEU A 160 10.82 22.02 -8.12
C LEU A 160 9.71 23.09 -8.11
N THR A 161 8.59 22.81 -7.45
CA THR A 161 7.44 23.74 -7.39
C THR A 161 7.48 24.67 -6.16
N LEU A 162 8.31 24.35 -5.17
CA LEU A 162 8.44 25.15 -3.93
C LEU A 162 8.69 26.65 -4.16
N PRO A 163 9.48 27.09 -5.18
CA PRO A 163 9.67 28.49 -5.49
C PRO A 163 8.39 29.25 -5.89
N LEU A 164 7.30 28.52 -6.24
CA LEU A 164 5.99 29.12 -6.56
C LEU A 164 5.24 29.65 -5.32
N GLY A 165 5.85 29.53 -4.12
CA GLY A 165 5.28 30.03 -2.87
C GLY A 165 4.15 29.17 -2.33
N ALA A 166 3.20 29.77 -1.60
CA ALA A 166 2.15 29.06 -0.88
C ALA A 166 1.28 28.14 -1.77
N TYR A 167 1.19 28.43 -3.05
CA TYR A 167 0.34 27.67 -4.00
C TYR A 167 1.02 26.46 -4.64
N TYR A 168 2.28 26.12 -4.26
CA TYR A 168 3.01 25.01 -4.88
C TYR A 168 2.27 23.67 -4.79
N TRP A 169 1.53 23.43 -3.69
CA TRP A 169 0.81 22.18 -3.48
C TRP A 169 -0.25 21.90 -4.55
N ARG A 170 -0.86 22.94 -5.14
CA ARG A 170 -1.81 22.81 -6.26
C ARG A 170 -1.12 22.24 -7.49
N TRP A 171 0.10 22.69 -7.77
CA TRP A 171 0.92 22.18 -8.87
C TRP A 171 1.33 20.73 -8.64
N VAL A 172 1.68 20.37 -7.42
CA VAL A 172 2.07 18.97 -7.11
C VAL A 172 0.89 18.02 -7.33
N PHE A 173 -0.33 18.37 -6.92
CA PHE A 173 -1.54 17.59 -7.24
C PHE A 173 -1.81 17.54 -8.74
N LEU A 174 -1.67 18.65 -9.45
CA LEU A 174 -1.89 18.71 -10.89
C LEU A 174 -0.90 17.83 -11.65
N PHE A 175 0.37 17.79 -11.25
CA PHE A 175 1.37 16.91 -11.86
C PHE A 175 1.00 15.43 -11.72
N GLY A 176 0.48 14.97 -10.58
CA GLY A 176 -0.02 13.61 -10.41
C GLY A 176 -1.10 13.28 -11.44
N ALA A 177 -2.09 14.18 -11.60
CA ALA A 177 -3.12 14.04 -12.59
C ALA A 177 -2.57 14.01 -14.04
N LEU A 178 -1.60 14.86 -14.37
CA LEU A 178 -0.98 14.90 -15.69
C LEU A 178 -0.18 13.64 -16.01
N ILE A 179 0.54 13.08 -15.03
CA ILE A 179 1.30 11.83 -15.18
C ILE A 179 0.35 10.64 -15.41
N SER A 180 -0.85 10.64 -14.83
CA SER A 180 -1.82 9.57 -15.04
C SER A 180 -2.31 9.45 -16.49
N ILE A 181 -2.40 10.54 -17.24
CA ILE A 181 -2.93 10.59 -18.61
C ILE A 181 -2.16 9.66 -19.59
N PRO A 182 -0.82 9.76 -19.73
CA PRO A 182 -0.09 8.86 -20.61
C PRO A 182 -0.19 7.38 -20.15
N ILE A 183 -0.29 7.13 -18.85
CA ILE A 183 -0.45 5.79 -18.31
C ILE A 183 -1.82 5.21 -18.70
N ILE A 184 -2.89 6.01 -18.63
CA ILE A 184 -4.23 5.64 -19.14
C ILE A 184 -4.15 5.20 -20.58
N LEU A 185 -3.51 6.00 -21.46
CA LEU A 185 -3.39 5.71 -22.88
C LEU A 185 -2.64 4.40 -23.18
N ILE A 186 -1.65 4.06 -22.35
CA ILE A 186 -0.91 2.82 -22.47
C ILE A 186 -1.74 1.63 -21.94
N ARG A 187 -2.51 1.81 -20.84
CA ARG A 187 -3.37 0.79 -20.24
C ARG A 187 -4.55 0.38 -21.11
N ILE A 188 -5.17 1.29 -21.83
CA ILE A 188 -6.28 1.00 -22.76
C ILE A 188 -5.87 -0.04 -23.82
N ARG A 189 -4.57 -0.13 -24.14
CA ARG A 189 -4.02 -1.09 -25.10
C ARG A 189 -3.50 -2.38 -24.46
N LEU A 190 -3.77 -2.61 -23.17
CA LEU A 190 -3.31 -3.80 -22.47
C LEU A 190 -4.18 -5.00 -22.86
N ILE A 191 -3.52 -6.15 -23.07
CA ILE A 191 -4.21 -7.42 -23.38
C ILE A 191 -4.86 -7.93 -22.10
N GLU A 192 -6.09 -8.43 -22.21
CA GLU A 192 -6.82 -9.01 -21.09
C GLU A 192 -6.15 -10.29 -20.57
N SER A 193 -6.30 -10.54 -19.27
CA SER A 193 -5.75 -11.73 -18.63
C SER A 193 -6.19 -13.01 -19.33
N PRO A 194 -5.25 -13.86 -19.78
CA PRO A 194 -5.59 -15.15 -20.37
C PRO A 194 -6.37 -16.06 -19.41
N ARG A 195 -6.11 -16.00 -18.10
CA ARG A 195 -6.87 -16.77 -17.11
C ARG A 195 -8.33 -16.31 -17.04
N TRP A 196 -8.55 -15.00 -17.07
CA TRP A 196 -9.90 -14.45 -17.13
C TRP A 196 -10.62 -14.85 -18.43
N LEU A 197 -9.94 -14.80 -19.57
CA LEU A 197 -10.51 -15.22 -20.86
C LEU A 197 -10.89 -16.71 -20.88
N VAL A 198 -10.09 -17.57 -20.22
CA VAL A 198 -10.42 -19.00 -20.06
C VAL A 198 -11.61 -19.18 -19.11
N SER A 199 -11.65 -18.46 -17.99
CA SER A 199 -12.77 -18.55 -17.04
C SER A 199 -14.11 -18.09 -17.64
N LYS A 200 -14.07 -17.19 -18.64
CA LYS A 200 -15.24 -16.73 -19.40
C LYS A 200 -15.53 -17.58 -20.64
N GLY A 201 -14.76 -18.65 -20.88
CA GLY A 201 -14.97 -19.54 -22.03
C GLY A 201 -14.55 -18.93 -23.38
N VAL A 202 -13.89 -17.78 -23.39
CA VAL A 202 -13.42 -17.10 -24.62
C VAL A 202 -12.18 -17.80 -25.19
N LEU A 203 -11.30 -18.30 -24.31
CA LEU A 203 -10.14 -19.11 -24.69
C LEU A 203 -10.33 -20.53 -24.18
N LYS A 204 -10.02 -21.51 -25.04
CA LYS A 204 -9.95 -22.93 -24.66
C LYS A 204 -8.48 -23.30 -24.46
N ASP A 205 -8.06 -23.53 -23.23
CA ASP A 205 -6.73 -24.07 -22.92
C ASP A 205 -6.86 -25.25 -21.96
N SER A 206 -6.50 -26.45 -22.44
CA SER A 206 -6.53 -27.69 -21.66
C SER A 206 -5.46 -27.77 -20.60
N ASN A 207 -4.45 -26.90 -20.64
CA ASN A 207 -3.32 -26.86 -19.69
C ASN A 207 -3.51 -25.87 -18.54
N LEU A 208 -4.55 -25.04 -18.59
CA LEU A 208 -4.92 -24.22 -17.44
C LEU A 208 -5.80 -25.04 -16.50
N PRO A 209 -5.49 -25.08 -15.20
CA PRO A 209 -6.38 -25.74 -14.25
C PRO A 209 -7.78 -25.14 -14.44
N LYS A 210 -8.79 -26.00 -14.62
CA LYS A 210 -10.18 -25.57 -14.52
C LYS A 210 -10.29 -24.87 -13.18
N GLN A 211 -10.45 -23.56 -13.19
CA GLN A 211 -10.80 -22.83 -11.98
C GLN A 211 -12.16 -23.36 -11.57
N GLU A 212 -12.19 -24.18 -10.52
CA GLU A 212 -13.43 -24.41 -9.78
C GLU A 212 -13.96 -23.01 -9.47
N ASP A 213 -15.23 -22.77 -9.79
CA ASP A 213 -15.91 -21.49 -9.73
C ASP A 213 -15.34 -20.54 -8.67
N GLU A 214 -14.35 -19.70 -9.03
CA GLU A 214 -13.87 -18.60 -8.17
C GLU A 214 -14.98 -17.55 -7.94
N ASN A 215 -16.12 -17.74 -8.58
CA ASN A 215 -17.26 -16.83 -8.55
C ASN A 215 -18.23 -17.14 -7.41
N LYS A 216 -17.69 -17.47 -6.21
CA LYS A 216 -18.56 -17.64 -5.03
C LYS A 216 -19.15 -16.33 -4.53
N GLY A 217 -18.76 -15.18 -5.08
CA GLY A 217 -19.29 -13.86 -4.68
C GLY A 217 -19.30 -13.70 -3.16
N ILE A 218 -20.43 -13.28 -2.58
CA ILE A 218 -20.63 -13.11 -1.12
C ILE A 218 -20.39 -14.41 -0.34
N LYS A 219 -20.66 -15.59 -0.91
CA LYS A 219 -20.43 -16.88 -0.23
C LYS A 219 -18.94 -17.13 0.06
N GLY A 220 -18.03 -16.65 -0.79
CA GLY A 220 -16.59 -16.73 -0.55
C GLY A 220 -16.17 -15.94 0.71
N TYR A 221 -16.76 -14.78 0.93
CA TYR A 221 -16.52 -13.99 2.16
C TYR A 221 -17.04 -14.69 3.40
N LEU A 222 -18.20 -15.35 3.35
CA LEU A 222 -18.74 -16.10 4.50
C LEU A 222 -17.86 -17.29 4.87
N ASP A 223 -17.18 -17.90 3.91
CA ASP A 223 -16.28 -19.03 4.17
C ASP A 223 -14.99 -18.60 4.91
N LEU A 224 -14.60 -17.31 4.90
CA LEU A 224 -13.50 -16.76 5.70
C LEU A 224 -13.74 -16.88 7.20
N PHE A 225 -14.99 -16.92 7.62
CA PHE A 225 -15.39 -16.94 9.03
C PHE A 225 -15.74 -18.34 9.54
N LYS A 226 -15.30 -19.41 8.82
CA LYS A 226 -15.59 -20.80 9.18
C LYS A 226 -14.32 -21.59 9.54
N GLY A 227 -14.42 -22.39 10.60
CA GLY A 227 -13.41 -23.36 10.99
C GLY A 227 -12.00 -22.75 11.11
N ASN A 228 -11.01 -23.48 10.63
CA ASN A 228 -9.59 -23.06 10.70
C ASN A 228 -9.27 -21.84 9.82
N VAL A 229 -10.11 -21.53 8.80
CA VAL A 229 -9.92 -20.35 7.95
C VAL A 229 -10.13 -19.07 8.75
N LEU A 230 -11.07 -19.09 9.73
CA LEU A 230 -11.28 -17.96 10.64
C LEU A 230 -10.01 -17.53 11.37
N LEU A 231 -9.23 -18.50 11.88
CA LEU A 231 -7.97 -18.19 12.60
C LEU A 231 -6.94 -17.51 11.70
N VAL A 232 -6.84 -17.96 10.44
CA VAL A 232 -5.96 -17.30 9.45
C VAL A 232 -6.48 -15.91 9.14
N THR A 233 -7.78 -15.75 8.91
CA THR A 233 -8.41 -14.46 8.62
C THR A 233 -8.16 -13.46 9.75
N LEU A 234 -8.38 -13.86 10.99
CA LEU A 234 -8.11 -13.01 12.16
C LEU A 234 -6.64 -12.65 12.27
N PHE A 235 -5.74 -13.63 12.10
CA PHE A 235 -4.31 -13.40 12.19
C PHE A 235 -3.81 -12.40 11.15
N VAL A 236 -4.03 -12.68 9.87
CA VAL A 236 -3.49 -11.82 8.81
C VAL A 236 -4.12 -10.43 8.81
N SER A 237 -5.43 -10.34 9.08
CA SER A 237 -6.14 -9.07 9.13
C SER A 237 -5.69 -8.22 10.32
N LEU A 238 -5.59 -8.81 11.53
CA LEU A 238 -5.21 -8.09 12.74
C LEU A 238 -3.76 -7.60 12.69
N VAL A 239 -2.84 -8.48 12.28
CA VAL A 239 -1.42 -8.12 12.20
C VAL A 239 -1.19 -7.02 11.17
N TRP A 240 -1.83 -7.12 10.00
CA TRP A 240 -1.72 -6.09 8.97
C TRP A 240 -2.40 -4.78 9.37
N PHE A 241 -3.56 -4.84 10.04
CA PHE A 241 -4.24 -3.68 10.62
C PHE A 241 -3.33 -2.93 11.61
N LEU A 242 -2.75 -3.63 12.58
CA LEU A 242 -1.88 -3.02 13.59
C LEU A 242 -0.58 -2.47 13.00
N PHE A 243 -0.02 -3.16 12.01
CA PHE A 243 1.11 -2.69 11.23
C PHE A 243 0.78 -1.37 10.52
N ASP A 244 -0.34 -1.31 9.80
CA ASP A 244 -0.75 -0.14 9.03
C ASP A 244 -1.10 1.06 9.94
N VAL A 245 -1.62 0.84 11.15
CA VAL A 245 -1.83 1.91 12.15
C VAL A 245 -0.53 2.67 12.40
N ALA A 246 0.57 1.98 12.63
CA ALA A 246 1.86 2.62 12.91
C ALA A 246 2.55 3.11 11.65
N SER A 247 2.58 2.31 10.60
CA SER A 247 3.26 2.58 9.33
C SER A 247 2.71 3.83 8.65
N TYR A 248 1.42 3.85 8.34
CA TYR A 248 0.77 5.00 7.71
C TYR A 248 0.60 6.17 8.67
N GLY A 249 0.32 5.89 9.95
CA GLY A 249 0.12 6.92 10.97
C GLY A 249 1.34 7.82 11.14
N ILE A 250 2.55 7.29 11.02
CA ILE A 250 3.79 8.06 11.08
C ILE A 250 4.27 8.43 9.68
N GLY A 251 4.20 7.50 8.73
CA GLY A 251 4.81 7.61 7.41
C GLY A 251 4.31 8.80 6.59
N LEU A 252 3.02 9.10 6.64
CA LEU A 252 2.45 10.25 5.93
C LEU A 252 2.77 11.60 6.58
N TYR A 253 3.34 11.61 7.78
CA TYR A 253 3.66 12.84 8.49
C TYR A 253 5.16 13.11 8.61
N TYR A 254 6.06 12.36 7.94
CA TYR A 254 7.49 12.66 7.97
C TYR A 254 7.83 14.12 7.66
N PRO A 255 7.26 14.76 6.61
CA PRO A 255 7.56 16.17 6.35
C PRO A 255 7.09 17.10 7.49
N LEU A 256 5.90 16.85 8.05
CA LEU A 256 5.37 17.65 9.16
C LEU A 256 6.23 17.47 10.43
N ILE A 257 6.60 16.23 10.74
CA ILE A 257 7.47 15.91 11.88
C ILE A 257 8.82 16.61 11.74
N LEU A 258 9.45 16.53 10.56
CA LEU A 258 10.73 17.18 10.31
C LEU A 258 10.61 18.69 10.37
N ARG A 259 9.49 19.26 9.90
CA ARG A 259 9.23 20.70 9.97
C ARG A 259 9.09 21.19 11.40
N GLU A 260 8.36 20.47 12.23
CA GLU A 260 8.10 20.90 13.62
C GLU A 260 9.27 20.63 14.56
N PHE A 261 10.01 19.52 14.35
CA PHE A 261 10.95 19.02 15.34
C PHE A 261 12.42 18.98 14.88
N ALA A 262 12.72 19.26 13.58
CA ALA A 262 14.08 19.17 13.06
C ALA A 262 14.54 20.41 12.31
N PHE A 263 13.79 20.91 11.33
CA PHE A 263 14.27 21.88 10.35
C PHE A 263 13.37 23.09 10.18
N PRO A 264 13.92 24.31 10.22
CA PRO A 264 13.17 25.53 9.93
C PRO A 264 12.89 25.73 8.43
N SER A 265 13.72 25.14 7.55
CA SER A 265 13.64 25.33 6.10
C SER A 265 12.86 24.22 5.42
N ASN A 266 11.94 24.58 4.50
CA ASN A 266 11.20 23.61 3.69
C ASN A 266 12.11 22.77 2.80
N TYR A 267 13.22 23.31 2.33
CA TYR A 267 14.22 22.56 1.54
C TYR A 267 14.86 21.43 2.36
N GLU A 268 15.25 21.73 3.61
CA GLU A 268 15.84 20.73 4.51
C GLU A 268 14.83 19.63 4.86
N VAL A 269 13.56 20.00 5.09
CA VAL A 269 12.46 19.06 5.31
C VAL A 269 12.29 18.11 4.12
N LEU A 270 12.30 18.65 2.90
CA LEU A 270 12.17 17.82 1.68
C LEU A 270 13.38 16.91 1.49
N TYR A 271 14.61 17.42 1.65
CA TYR A 271 15.79 16.57 1.56
C TYR A 271 15.80 15.47 2.64
N GLY A 272 15.46 15.82 3.88
CA GLY A 272 15.34 14.84 4.96
C GLY A 272 14.31 13.75 4.63
N THR A 273 13.14 14.13 4.12
CA THR A 273 12.09 13.17 3.71
C THR A 273 12.53 12.31 2.54
N MET A 274 13.26 12.87 1.55
CA MET A 274 13.82 12.07 0.45
C MET A 274 14.84 11.04 0.95
N VAL A 275 15.69 11.41 1.90
CA VAL A 275 16.66 10.47 2.53
C VAL A 275 15.92 9.35 3.26
N ILE A 276 14.84 9.65 3.99
CA ILE A 276 13.99 8.65 4.61
C ILE A 276 13.39 7.72 3.54
N GLY A 277 12.87 8.25 2.44
CA GLY A 277 12.32 7.47 1.33
C GLY A 277 13.35 6.54 0.65
N ILE A 278 14.61 6.99 0.52
CA ILE A 278 15.72 6.12 0.05
C ILE A 278 15.92 4.95 1.03
N GLY A 279 15.83 5.19 2.34
CA GLY A 279 15.88 4.15 3.36
C GLY A 279 14.81 3.08 3.15
N ALA A 280 13.59 3.47 2.78
CA ALA A 280 12.51 2.54 2.46
C ALA A 280 12.84 1.64 1.27
N ILE A 281 13.38 2.21 0.18
CA ILE A 281 13.79 1.43 -1.00
C ILE A 281 14.88 0.42 -0.64
N ILE A 282 15.90 0.85 0.09
CA ILE A 282 16.99 -0.03 0.55
C ILE A 282 16.42 -1.14 1.43
N GLY A 283 15.56 -0.80 2.39
CA GLY A 283 14.92 -1.76 3.28
C GLY A 283 14.08 -2.79 2.52
N TYR A 284 13.34 -2.35 1.51
CA TYR A 284 12.51 -3.23 0.67
C TYR A 284 13.36 -4.20 -0.15
N ILE A 285 14.45 -3.71 -0.77
CA ILE A 285 15.39 -4.56 -1.52
C ILE A 285 16.02 -5.62 -0.59
N ILE A 286 16.44 -5.22 0.61
CA ILE A 286 17.00 -6.16 1.60
C ILE A 286 15.94 -7.19 2.01
N ALA A 287 14.70 -6.76 2.30
CA ALA A 287 13.59 -7.64 2.64
C ALA A 287 13.37 -8.72 1.58
N GLU A 288 13.44 -8.34 0.30
CA GLU A 288 13.29 -9.25 -0.84
C GLU A 288 14.25 -10.44 -0.77
N PHE A 289 15.52 -10.21 -0.44
CA PHE A 289 16.51 -11.27 -0.27
C PHE A 289 16.32 -12.06 1.04
N LEU A 290 15.94 -11.38 2.10
CA LEU A 290 15.79 -12.01 3.42
C LEU A 290 14.56 -12.94 3.50
N ILE A 291 13.47 -12.60 2.84
CA ILE A 291 12.24 -13.42 2.80
C ILE A 291 12.53 -14.80 2.23
N ASP A 292 13.39 -14.90 1.21
CA ASP A 292 13.77 -16.19 0.63
C ASP A 292 14.80 -16.96 1.47
N SER A 293 15.73 -16.22 2.12
CA SER A 293 16.83 -16.82 2.87
C SER A 293 16.45 -17.20 4.29
N LEU A 294 15.74 -16.35 5.03
CA LEU A 294 15.35 -16.54 6.42
C LEU A 294 13.93 -17.11 6.60
N GLY A 295 13.04 -16.83 5.65
CA GLY A 295 11.63 -17.21 5.71
C GLY A 295 10.72 -16.06 6.17
N ARG A 296 9.41 -16.25 5.94
CA ARG A 296 8.39 -15.21 6.15
C ARG A 296 8.20 -14.87 7.61
N ARG A 297 8.13 -15.91 8.46
CA ARG A 297 7.93 -15.73 9.90
C ARG A 297 9.06 -14.94 10.54
N VAL A 298 10.31 -15.26 10.23
CA VAL A 298 11.48 -14.59 10.81
C VAL A 298 11.54 -13.14 10.39
N VAL A 299 11.34 -12.84 9.10
CA VAL A 299 11.38 -11.48 8.57
C VAL A 299 10.25 -10.62 9.16
N LEU A 300 9.03 -11.18 9.28
CA LEU A 300 7.89 -10.49 9.92
C LEU A 300 8.19 -10.14 11.38
N LEU A 301 8.66 -11.11 12.16
CA LEU A 301 8.95 -10.92 13.57
C LEU A 301 10.08 -9.90 13.77
N PHE A 302 11.15 -9.99 12.99
CA PHE A 302 12.24 -9.04 13.08
C PHE A 302 11.78 -7.62 12.73
N GLY A 303 11.02 -7.45 11.65
CA GLY A 303 10.49 -6.15 11.24
C GLY A 303 9.59 -5.52 12.29
N LEU A 304 8.57 -6.24 12.79
CA LEU A 304 7.67 -5.76 13.84
C LEU A 304 8.40 -5.48 15.16
N GLY A 305 9.35 -6.36 15.54
CA GLY A 305 10.16 -6.18 16.74
C GLY A 305 11.04 -4.94 16.66
N ALA A 306 11.69 -4.71 15.50
CA ALA A 306 12.52 -3.53 15.29
C ALA A 306 11.68 -2.23 15.26
N MET A 307 10.51 -2.24 14.59
CA MET A 307 9.58 -1.11 14.62
C MET A 307 9.15 -0.75 16.04
N SER A 308 8.73 -1.75 16.83
CA SER A 308 8.29 -1.53 18.20
C SER A 308 9.41 -0.97 19.07
N LEU A 309 10.61 -1.55 18.98
CA LEU A 309 11.78 -1.11 19.74
C LEU A 309 12.17 0.34 19.39
N LEU A 310 12.27 0.65 18.11
CA LEU A 310 12.63 2.01 17.67
C LEU A 310 11.60 3.03 18.13
N LEU A 311 10.31 2.78 17.93
CA LEU A 311 9.25 3.74 18.30
C LEU A 311 9.21 3.98 19.82
N ILE A 312 9.29 2.92 20.63
CA ILE A 312 9.29 3.05 22.08
C ILE A 312 10.57 3.77 22.57
N LEU A 313 11.74 3.38 22.07
CA LEU A 313 12.99 4.06 22.42
C LEU A 313 13.00 5.51 21.97
N GLY A 314 12.53 5.80 20.74
CA GLY A 314 12.43 7.16 20.23
C GLY A 314 11.56 8.07 21.10
N GLY A 315 10.43 7.53 21.59
CA GLY A 315 9.57 8.24 22.52
C GLY A 315 10.17 8.45 23.90
N ILE A 316 10.88 7.42 24.45
CA ILE A 316 11.53 7.51 25.77
C ILE A 316 12.73 8.49 25.73
N VAL A 317 13.57 8.39 24.71
CA VAL A 317 14.78 9.24 24.54
C VAL A 317 14.41 10.65 24.10
N LYS A 318 13.18 10.88 23.64
CA LYS A 318 12.69 12.19 23.14
C LYS A 318 13.56 12.70 21.99
N ILE A 319 13.65 11.92 20.92
CA ILE A 319 14.48 12.25 19.75
C ILE A 319 13.95 13.51 19.07
N PHE A 320 14.82 14.44 18.74
CA PHE A 320 14.52 15.68 18.04
C PHE A 320 15.71 16.17 17.21
N GLY A 321 15.50 17.19 16.37
CA GLY A 321 16.52 17.77 15.53
C GLY A 321 16.97 16.86 14.39
N PHE A 322 18.17 17.09 13.87
CA PHE A 322 18.71 16.38 12.69
C PHE A 322 18.71 14.86 12.84
N ILE A 323 18.82 14.32 14.06
CA ILE A 323 18.85 12.87 14.32
C ILE A 323 17.55 12.15 13.90
N LEU A 324 16.44 12.91 13.74
CA LEU A 324 15.18 12.35 13.22
C LEU A 324 15.34 11.75 11.82
N VAL A 325 16.22 12.30 10.97
CA VAL A 325 16.42 11.79 9.61
C VAL A 325 17.02 10.37 9.61
N PRO A 326 18.22 10.11 10.19
CA PRO A 326 18.77 8.76 10.24
C PRO A 326 17.89 7.80 11.08
N TYR A 327 17.22 8.31 12.10
CA TYR A 327 16.30 7.51 12.90
C TYR A 327 15.12 7.00 12.06
N PHE A 328 14.37 7.89 11.37
CA PHE A 328 13.27 7.47 10.53
C PHE A 328 13.72 6.74 9.27
N MET A 329 14.90 7.04 8.72
CA MET A 329 15.49 6.24 7.65
C MET A 329 15.70 4.79 8.08
N THR A 330 16.22 4.56 9.29
CA THR A 330 16.40 3.22 9.84
C THR A 330 15.05 2.57 10.15
N PHE A 331 14.12 3.33 10.76
CA PHE A 331 12.78 2.85 11.05
C PHE A 331 12.07 2.36 9.79
N VAL A 332 11.99 3.19 8.75
CA VAL A 332 11.28 2.84 7.52
C VAL A 332 11.97 1.69 6.77
N ALA A 333 13.31 1.61 6.81
CA ALA A 333 14.02 0.49 6.20
C ALA A 333 13.64 -0.86 6.84
N LEU A 334 13.54 -0.91 8.17
CA LEU A 334 13.14 -2.12 8.90
C LEU A 334 11.63 -2.38 8.85
N GLU A 335 10.82 -1.33 8.76
CA GLU A 335 9.38 -1.40 8.51
C GLU A 335 9.07 -2.17 7.23
N GLN A 336 9.84 -1.94 6.14
CA GLN A 336 9.60 -2.63 4.87
C GLN A 336 9.75 -4.15 4.98
N TRP A 337 10.47 -4.67 5.99
CA TRP A 337 10.59 -6.12 6.20
C TRP A 337 9.25 -6.72 6.67
N ALA A 338 8.59 -6.06 7.61
CA ALA A 338 7.23 -6.46 8.02
C ALA A 338 6.22 -6.19 6.91
N GLY A 339 6.28 -5.02 6.27
CA GLY A 339 5.38 -4.61 5.20
C GLY A 339 5.38 -5.56 3.99
N ALA A 340 6.55 -6.01 3.54
CA ALA A 340 6.65 -6.98 2.45
C ALA A 340 5.97 -8.31 2.81
N VAL A 341 6.11 -8.78 4.05
CA VAL A 341 5.48 -10.03 4.48
C VAL A 341 3.98 -9.87 4.64
N THR A 342 3.49 -8.82 5.31
CA THR A 342 2.04 -8.61 5.53
C THR A 342 1.28 -8.53 4.23
N LEU A 343 1.90 -7.99 3.16
CA LEU A 343 1.29 -7.88 1.83
C LEU A 343 1.06 -9.24 1.16
N PHE A 344 2.03 -10.16 1.23
CA PHE A 344 1.97 -11.42 0.49
C PHE A 344 1.54 -12.62 1.33
N TYR A 345 1.68 -12.56 2.63
CA TYR A 345 1.40 -13.66 3.52
C TYR A 345 -0.04 -14.18 3.47
N PRO A 346 -1.07 -13.31 3.35
CA PRO A 346 -2.44 -13.80 3.16
C PRO A 346 -2.58 -14.69 1.94
N THR A 347 -1.92 -14.35 0.81
CA THR A 347 -2.00 -15.17 -0.43
C THR A 347 -1.38 -16.56 -0.26
N GLU A 348 -0.39 -16.71 0.63
CA GLU A 348 0.25 -18.00 0.92
C GLU A 348 -0.56 -18.83 1.92
N LEU A 349 -1.28 -18.20 2.85
CA LEU A 349 -1.99 -18.89 3.94
C LEU A 349 -3.42 -19.28 3.59
N PHE A 350 -4.13 -18.50 2.76
CA PHE A 350 -5.51 -18.82 2.42
C PHE A 350 -5.61 -20.00 1.43
N PRO A 351 -6.59 -20.92 1.64
CA PRO A 351 -6.92 -21.94 0.66
C PRO A 351 -7.31 -21.32 -0.68
N THR A 352 -7.03 -22.01 -1.78
CA THR A 352 -7.30 -21.53 -3.14
C THR A 352 -8.76 -21.09 -3.34
N SER A 353 -9.71 -21.80 -2.71
CA SER A 353 -11.15 -21.50 -2.82
C SER A 353 -11.59 -20.16 -2.24
N VAL A 354 -10.81 -19.56 -1.34
CA VAL A 354 -11.11 -18.27 -0.67
C VAL A 354 -9.94 -17.30 -0.67
N ARG A 355 -8.88 -17.59 -1.45
CA ARG A 355 -7.64 -16.80 -1.44
C ARG A 355 -7.85 -15.34 -1.82
N SER A 356 -8.53 -15.10 -2.93
CA SER A 356 -8.79 -13.72 -3.40
C SER A 356 -9.70 -12.95 -2.45
N SER A 357 -10.77 -13.60 -1.96
CA SER A 357 -11.66 -13.01 -0.96
C SER A 357 -10.93 -12.72 0.35
N GLY A 358 -10.05 -13.65 0.79
CA GLY A 358 -9.25 -13.49 2.01
C GLY A 358 -8.23 -12.36 1.90
N GLN A 359 -7.53 -12.28 0.77
CA GLN A 359 -6.60 -11.17 0.50
C GLN A 359 -7.33 -9.83 0.48
N GLY A 360 -8.46 -9.73 -0.24
CA GLY A 360 -9.26 -8.50 -0.31
C GLY A 360 -9.79 -8.08 1.06
N PHE A 361 -10.26 -9.04 1.87
CA PHE A 361 -10.72 -8.78 3.23
C PHE A 361 -9.58 -8.25 4.12
N ALA A 362 -8.44 -8.94 4.13
CA ALA A 362 -7.27 -8.52 4.92
C ALA A 362 -6.77 -7.12 4.52
N THR A 363 -6.72 -6.84 3.20
CA THR A 363 -6.38 -5.51 2.68
C THR A 363 -7.38 -4.45 3.16
N SER A 364 -8.68 -4.71 3.10
CA SER A 364 -9.69 -3.72 3.55
C SER A 364 -9.56 -3.43 5.04
N ILE A 365 -9.34 -4.45 5.87
CA ILE A 365 -9.12 -4.28 7.32
C ILE A 365 -7.82 -3.50 7.58
N SER A 366 -6.74 -3.78 6.84
CA SER A 366 -5.49 -3.04 7.00
C SER A 366 -5.66 -1.55 6.69
N ARG A 367 -6.44 -1.21 5.65
CA ARG A 367 -6.73 0.21 5.30
C ARG A 367 -7.53 0.93 6.38
N ILE A 368 -8.39 0.23 7.12
CA ILE A 368 -9.03 0.81 8.32
C ILE A 368 -7.95 1.17 9.35
N GLY A 369 -6.97 0.30 9.57
CA GLY A 369 -5.82 0.58 10.43
C GLY A 369 -5.05 1.82 9.97
N ALA A 370 -4.73 1.91 8.68
CA ALA A 370 -4.07 3.07 8.10
C ALA A 370 -4.85 4.37 8.32
N VAL A 371 -6.18 4.36 8.09
CA VAL A 371 -7.07 5.50 8.33
C VAL A 371 -7.02 5.95 9.79
N LEU A 372 -7.12 5.00 10.73
CA LEU A 372 -7.07 5.33 12.16
C LEU A 372 -5.72 5.91 12.55
N GLY A 373 -4.61 5.30 12.10
CA GLY A 373 -3.26 5.82 12.38
C GLY A 373 -3.08 7.25 11.88
N VAL A 374 -3.44 7.50 10.62
CA VAL A 374 -3.30 8.82 9.99
C VAL A 374 -4.23 9.85 10.61
N PHE A 375 -5.48 9.50 10.89
CA PHE A 375 -6.46 10.40 11.48
C PHE A 375 -6.07 10.84 12.90
N TYR A 376 -5.66 9.88 13.72
CA TYR A 376 -5.36 10.17 15.13
C TYR A 376 -3.98 10.79 15.37
N PHE A 377 -3.02 10.66 14.45
CA PHE A 377 -1.65 11.16 14.66
C PHE A 377 -1.60 12.65 15.01
N PRO A 378 -2.16 13.60 14.23
CA PRO A 378 -2.10 15.03 14.57
C PRO A 378 -2.81 15.37 15.88
N ILE A 379 -3.90 14.66 16.19
CA ILE A 379 -4.65 14.82 17.45
C ILE A 379 -3.76 14.37 18.62
N MET A 380 -3.14 13.20 18.51
CA MET A 380 -2.26 12.67 19.55
C MET A 380 -1.02 13.53 19.77
N VAL A 381 -0.40 14.03 18.69
CA VAL A 381 0.75 14.93 18.81
C VAL A 381 0.35 16.21 19.53
N LYS A 382 -0.81 16.77 19.24
CA LYS A 382 -1.34 17.96 19.90
C LYS A 382 -1.64 17.73 21.38
N ASP A 383 -2.33 16.64 21.71
CA ASP A 383 -2.90 16.42 23.05
C ASP A 383 -1.91 15.70 23.99
N LEU A 384 -1.11 14.78 23.48
CA LEU A 384 -0.19 13.93 24.27
C LEU A 384 1.29 14.27 24.04
N GLY A 385 1.59 15.00 22.96
CA GLY A 385 2.94 15.30 22.51
C GLY A 385 3.55 14.21 21.64
N PHE A 386 4.55 14.59 20.84
CA PHE A 386 5.18 13.72 19.83
C PHE A 386 5.78 12.44 20.43
N SER A 387 6.54 12.56 21.52
CA SER A 387 7.20 11.43 22.19
C SER A 387 6.21 10.35 22.66
N THR A 388 5.10 10.78 23.28
CA THR A 388 4.04 9.87 23.73
C THR A 388 3.34 9.19 22.54
N SER A 389 3.12 9.93 21.47
CA SER A 389 2.53 9.41 20.23
C SER A 389 3.39 8.28 19.63
N LEU A 390 4.72 8.43 19.60
CA LEU A 390 5.64 7.37 19.18
C LEU A 390 5.49 6.10 20.05
N ILE A 391 5.39 6.25 21.38
CA ILE A 391 5.22 5.12 22.30
C ILE A 391 3.90 4.39 22.02
N VAL A 392 2.80 5.12 21.81
CA VAL A 392 1.50 4.52 21.50
C VAL A 392 1.57 3.68 20.21
N PHE A 393 2.15 4.23 19.14
CA PHE A 393 2.37 3.45 17.90
C PHE A 393 3.35 2.29 18.11
N GLY A 394 4.37 2.45 18.94
CA GLY A 394 5.26 1.36 19.34
C GLY A 394 4.52 0.21 20.04
N ILE A 395 3.57 0.52 20.91
CA ILE A 395 2.72 -0.48 21.58
C ILE A 395 1.85 -1.24 20.57
N THR A 396 1.29 -0.58 19.56
CA THR A 396 0.53 -1.30 18.50
C THR A 396 1.41 -2.28 17.75
N CYS A 397 2.68 -1.94 17.50
CA CYS A 397 3.66 -2.86 16.89
C CYS A 397 4.01 -4.02 17.84
N VAL A 398 4.13 -3.80 19.17
CA VAL A 398 4.33 -4.87 20.16
C VAL A 398 3.17 -5.87 20.14
N ILE A 399 1.92 -5.37 20.08
CA ILE A 399 0.75 -6.24 20.00
C ILE A 399 0.79 -7.08 18.71
N ALA A 400 1.09 -6.46 17.55
CA ALA A 400 1.25 -7.17 16.29
C ALA A 400 2.37 -8.22 16.35
N PHE A 401 3.49 -7.91 17.00
CA PHE A 401 4.62 -8.81 17.21
C PHE A 401 4.21 -10.02 18.05
N ILE A 402 3.51 -9.83 19.17
CA ILE A 402 3.02 -10.92 20.04
C ILE A 402 2.06 -11.82 19.26
N PHE A 403 1.07 -11.28 18.54
CA PHE A 403 0.17 -12.08 17.71
C PHE A 403 0.94 -12.86 16.63
N SER A 404 2.00 -12.27 16.06
CA SER A 404 2.84 -12.94 15.07
C SER A 404 3.67 -14.07 15.67
N ILE A 405 4.18 -13.93 16.90
CA ILE A 405 4.86 -15.04 17.63
C ILE A 405 3.93 -16.24 17.78
N LEU A 406 2.68 -15.98 18.19
CA LEU A 406 1.71 -17.02 18.54
C LEU A 406 1.12 -17.71 17.30
N MET A 407 0.89 -16.98 16.21
CA MET A 407 0.06 -17.46 15.10
C MET A 407 0.79 -17.57 13.75
N ALA A 408 1.93 -16.89 13.56
CA ALA A 408 2.64 -16.92 12.29
C ALA A 408 3.23 -18.30 11.99
N LYS A 409 2.92 -18.83 10.80
CA LYS A 409 3.42 -20.13 10.31
C LYS A 409 4.51 -19.89 9.28
N GLU A 410 5.59 -20.68 9.30
CA GLU A 410 6.61 -20.59 8.25
C GLU A 410 6.12 -21.25 6.96
N THR A 411 6.18 -20.48 5.86
CA THR A 411 5.74 -20.91 4.52
C THR A 411 6.89 -21.08 3.53
N LYS A 412 8.13 -20.81 3.98
CA LYS A 412 9.33 -20.92 3.16
C LYS A 412 9.44 -22.28 2.47
N ARG A 413 9.68 -22.28 1.16
CA ARG A 413 9.85 -23.47 0.30
C ARG A 413 8.68 -24.45 0.32
N LYS A 414 7.51 -24.04 0.79
CA LYS A 414 6.29 -24.85 0.74
C LYS A 414 5.44 -24.44 -0.46
N THR A 415 4.75 -25.42 -1.04
CA THR A 415 3.74 -25.14 -2.05
C THR A 415 2.52 -24.46 -1.42
N LEU A 416 1.72 -23.77 -2.23
CA LEU A 416 0.48 -23.15 -1.74
C LEU A 416 -0.51 -24.17 -1.19
N GLU A 417 -0.47 -25.40 -1.72
CA GLU A 417 -1.28 -26.52 -1.27
C GLU A 417 -0.84 -27.02 0.10
N GLU A 418 0.48 -27.12 0.36
CA GLU A 418 1.04 -27.54 1.66
C GLU A 418 0.78 -26.51 2.76
N THR A 419 0.84 -25.21 2.45
CA THR A 419 0.57 -24.15 3.44
C THR A 419 -0.89 -24.08 3.81
N SER A 420 -1.81 -24.44 2.90
CA SER A 420 -3.26 -24.43 3.10
C SER A 420 -3.85 -25.76 3.58
N VAL A 421 -3.09 -26.89 3.56
CA VAL A 421 -3.58 -28.23 3.96
C VAL A 421 -4.00 -28.28 5.44
N GLY A 422 -3.33 -27.54 6.33
CA GLY A 422 -3.74 -27.45 7.74
C GLY A 422 -5.10 -26.76 7.98
N LEU A 423 -5.73 -26.28 6.92
CA LEU A 423 -7.04 -25.60 6.92
C LEU A 423 -8.15 -26.47 6.32
N LYS A 424 -7.85 -27.71 5.90
CA LYS A 424 -8.89 -28.66 5.46
C LYS A 424 -9.81 -28.97 6.64
N ARG A 425 -11.11 -28.96 6.35
CA ARG A 425 -12.19 -29.29 7.30
C ARG A 425 -11.88 -30.63 7.99
N SER A 426 -11.76 -30.62 9.31
CA SER A 426 -12.08 -31.77 10.14
C SER A 426 -13.57 -32.02 10.10
#